data_f93091f0b7016f023e219d2b5e0716a9
#
_entry.id   f93091f0b7016f023e219d2b5e0716a9
#
_cell.length_a   1.000
_cell.length_b   1.000
_cell.length_c   1.000
_cell.angle_alpha   90.00
_cell.angle_beta   90.00
_cell.angle_gamma   90.00
#
_symmetry.space_group_name_H-M   'P 1'
#
loop_
_entity.id
_entity.type
_entity.pdbx_description
1 polymer ?
#
loop_
_entity_poly.entity_id
_entity_poly.type
_entity_poly.pdbx_seq_one_letter_code
_entity_poly.pdbx_strand_id
1 'polypeptide(L)'
;MRGENLPDVSVIGLGYIGLPTAAVIARAGMRVHGVDVSEAVVDTINRGEIHIEEVDLDGLVHGVVQRGLLRAGTCIEPADVFVIAVPTPFHKDGQHTPDLSYVLAAARNVAKALKPGDTVILESTSPVGTTEQMRDAIAAARPDLRMPGLCEGTPDIAVAYCPERVLPGRILEELINNDRSIGGVTPRCARKALAFYKRFVRGTCVTTDARSAEMTKLVENAYRDVNIAFANEL
;
A
#
# COMPACT_ATOMS: atom_id res chain seq x y z
N MET A 1 12.12 -22.57 8.04
CA MET A 1 13.10 -21.62 8.59
C MET A 1 13.14 -20.44 7.63
N ARG A 2 12.87 -19.20 8.10
CA ARG A 2 13.03 -18.00 7.28
C ARG A 2 14.53 -17.76 7.12
N GLY A 3 15.00 -17.44 5.90
CA GLY A 3 16.35 -16.93 5.71
C GLY A 3 16.51 -15.65 6.54
N GLU A 4 17.55 -15.54 7.31
CA GLU A 4 17.76 -14.47 8.32
C GLU A 4 17.72 -13.03 7.77
N ASN A 5 17.63 -12.82 6.45
CA ASN A 5 17.70 -11.52 5.77
C ASN A 5 16.48 -11.13 4.93
N LEU A 6 15.39 -11.92 4.89
CA LEU A 6 14.21 -11.53 4.11
C LEU A 6 13.40 -10.44 4.82
N PRO A 7 12.87 -9.43 4.09
CA PRO A 7 12.01 -8.42 4.67
C PRO A 7 10.68 -9.02 5.13
N ASP A 8 10.09 -8.44 6.17
CA ASP A 8 8.74 -8.78 6.63
C ASP A 8 7.69 -8.14 5.71
N VAL A 9 8.01 -6.95 5.17
CA VAL A 9 7.13 -6.14 4.34
C VAL A 9 7.88 -5.61 3.12
N SER A 10 7.25 -5.69 1.95
CA SER A 10 7.70 -4.97 0.74
C SER A 10 6.69 -3.86 0.42
N VAL A 11 7.16 -2.61 0.29
CA VAL A 11 6.35 -1.44 -0.09
C VAL A 11 6.73 -1.02 -1.50
N ILE A 12 5.77 -1.09 -2.43
CA ILE A 12 5.96 -0.84 -3.86
C ILE A 12 5.45 0.55 -4.21
N GLY A 13 6.36 1.41 -4.68
CA GLY A 13 6.17 2.84 -4.84
C GLY A 13 6.58 3.59 -3.58
N LEU A 14 7.65 4.39 -3.66
CA LEU A 14 8.22 5.15 -2.54
C LEU A 14 7.96 6.66 -2.67
N GLY A 15 6.84 7.02 -3.30
CA GLY A 15 6.39 8.40 -3.40
C GLY A 15 5.81 8.93 -2.09
N TYR A 16 4.92 9.92 -2.22
CA TYR A 16 4.37 10.74 -1.12
C TYR A 16 3.63 9.95 -0.03
N ILE A 17 3.11 8.76 -0.37
CA ILE A 17 2.44 7.87 0.58
C ILE A 17 3.34 6.68 0.93
N GLY A 18 3.95 6.05 -0.07
CA GLY A 18 4.68 4.80 0.16
C GLY A 18 5.93 4.96 1.03
N LEU A 19 6.71 6.05 0.89
CA LEU A 19 7.88 6.27 1.75
C LEU A 19 7.50 6.51 3.22
N PRO A 20 6.54 7.39 3.56
CA PRO A 20 6.08 7.53 4.94
C PRO A 20 5.50 6.22 5.50
N THR A 21 4.70 5.50 4.71
CA THR A 21 4.17 4.19 5.11
C THR A 21 5.29 3.19 5.43
N ALA A 22 6.30 3.08 4.56
CA ALA A 22 7.45 2.22 4.77
C ALA A 22 8.23 2.59 6.04
N ALA A 23 8.44 3.89 6.29
CA ALA A 23 9.15 4.39 7.46
C ALA A 23 8.36 4.14 8.76
N VAL A 24 7.04 4.32 8.76
CA VAL A 24 6.17 4.03 9.92
C VAL A 24 6.14 2.54 10.24
N ILE A 25 6.05 1.68 9.24
CA ILE A 25 6.11 0.22 9.39
C ILE A 25 7.48 -0.18 9.98
N ALA A 26 8.57 0.37 9.45
CA ALA A 26 9.93 0.10 9.94
C ALA A 26 10.12 0.59 11.39
N ARG A 27 9.57 1.75 11.75
CA ARG A 27 9.58 2.27 13.12
C ARG A 27 8.89 1.32 14.11
N ALA A 28 7.87 0.61 13.66
CA ALA A 28 7.18 -0.41 14.46
C ALA A 28 8.00 -1.72 14.64
N GLY A 29 9.25 -1.77 14.14
CA GLY A 29 10.18 -2.88 14.31
C GLY A 29 10.10 -3.97 13.23
N MET A 30 9.38 -3.73 12.15
CA MET A 30 9.35 -4.63 10.98
C MET A 30 10.48 -4.29 10.00
N ARG A 31 11.07 -5.31 9.39
CA ARG A 31 12.04 -5.09 8.29
C ARG A 31 11.28 -4.79 7.01
N VAL A 32 11.57 -3.64 6.42
CA VAL A 32 10.88 -3.15 5.22
C VAL A 32 11.88 -3.08 4.05
N HIS A 33 11.46 -3.64 2.93
CA HIS A 33 12.08 -3.41 1.63
C HIS A 33 11.17 -2.49 0.81
N GLY A 34 11.60 -1.25 0.64
CA GLY A 34 10.96 -0.30 -0.26
C GLY A 34 11.38 -0.56 -1.71
N VAL A 35 10.44 -0.50 -2.64
CA VAL A 35 10.72 -0.73 -4.06
C VAL A 35 10.26 0.47 -4.88
N ASP A 36 11.16 1.07 -5.64
CA ASP A 36 10.84 2.12 -6.60
C ASP A 36 11.58 1.89 -7.92
N VAL A 37 10.98 2.35 -9.01
CA VAL A 37 11.58 2.23 -10.35
C VAL A 37 12.72 3.23 -10.57
N SER A 38 12.79 4.29 -9.76
CA SER A 38 13.80 5.34 -9.84
C SER A 38 15.01 4.99 -8.97
N GLU A 39 16.14 4.70 -9.61
CA GLU A 39 17.42 4.49 -8.91
C GLU A 39 17.79 5.69 -8.02
N ALA A 40 17.53 6.91 -8.49
CA ALA A 40 17.79 8.13 -7.72
C ALA A 40 17.00 8.18 -6.40
N VAL A 41 15.73 7.74 -6.41
CA VAL A 41 14.90 7.61 -5.20
C VAL A 41 15.48 6.55 -4.27
N VAL A 42 15.83 5.40 -4.81
CA VAL A 42 16.43 4.28 -4.07
C VAL A 42 17.73 4.70 -3.39
N ASP A 43 18.62 5.35 -4.13
CA ASP A 43 19.90 5.82 -3.59
C ASP A 43 19.73 6.88 -2.50
N THR A 44 18.78 7.81 -2.68
CA THR A 44 18.47 8.84 -1.68
C THR A 44 18.01 8.20 -0.37
N ILE A 45 17.05 7.25 -0.45
CA ILE A 45 16.53 6.58 0.74
C ILE A 45 17.62 5.74 1.43
N ASN A 46 18.45 5.03 0.67
CA ASN A 46 19.52 4.21 1.25
C ASN A 46 20.63 5.03 1.95
N ARG A 47 20.76 6.33 1.61
CA ARG A 47 21.59 7.27 2.39
C ARG A 47 20.92 7.78 3.67
N GLY A 48 19.63 7.41 3.90
CA GLY A 48 18.83 7.92 5.00
C GLY A 48 18.29 9.33 4.76
N GLU A 49 18.16 9.71 3.50
CA GLU A 49 17.64 11.00 3.04
C GLU A 49 16.22 10.83 2.45
N ILE A 50 15.51 11.94 2.26
CA ILE A 50 14.17 11.96 1.64
C ILE A 50 14.20 12.78 0.35
N HIS A 51 13.28 12.47 -0.59
CA HIS A 51 13.08 13.15 -1.86
C HIS A 51 11.71 13.85 -1.94
N ILE A 52 10.96 13.84 -0.83
CA ILE A 52 9.66 14.49 -0.68
C ILE A 52 9.70 15.40 0.56
N GLU A 53 8.90 16.46 0.56
CA GLU A 53 8.79 17.38 1.70
C GLU A 53 7.66 16.92 2.63
N GLU A 54 8.00 16.47 3.82
CA GLU A 54 7.03 16.12 4.88
C GLU A 54 7.66 16.31 6.25
N VAL A 55 6.89 16.85 7.18
CA VAL A 55 7.35 17.17 8.55
C VAL A 55 7.84 15.91 9.26
N ASP A 56 9.02 15.98 9.88
CA ASP A 56 9.65 14.92 10.69
C ASP A 56 9.97 13.60 9.92
N LEU A 57 9.73 13.55 8.61
CA LEU A 57 9.98 12.33 7.83
C LEU A 57 11.47 12.05 7.64
N ASP A 58 12.30 13.10 7.47
CA ASP A 58 13.73 13.01 7.31
C ASP A 58 14.40 12.30 8.49
N GLY A 59 14.12 12.76 9.70
CA GLY A 59 14.61 12.15 10.93
C GLY A 59 14.14 10.71 11.12
N LEU A 60 12.89 10.42 10.74
CA LEU A 60 12.35 9.06 10.82
C LEU A 60 13.05 8.13 9.83
N VAL A 61 13.16 8.51 8.54
CA VAL A 61 13.81 7.72 7.49
C VAL A 61 15.26 7.47 7.85
N HIS A 62 16.00 8.54 8.24
CA HIS A 62 17.38 8.41 8.69
C HIS A 62 17.50 7.36 9.82
N GLY A 63 16.67 7.46 10.85
CA GLY A 63 16.73 6.56 12.00
C GLY A 63 16.42 5.10 11.67
N VAL A 64 15.44 4.81 10.80
CA VAL A 64 15.11 3.42 10.45
C VAL A 64 16.09 2.80 9.45
N VAL A 65 16.69 3.61 8.56
CA VAL A 65 17.75 3.15 7.65
C VAL A 65 19.02 2.82 8.43
N GLN A 66 19.46 3.69 9.35
CA GLN A 66 20.62 3.43 10.21
C GLN A 66 20.48 2.17 11.08
N ARG A 67 19.25 1.83 11.47
CA ARG A 67 18.94 0.60 12.21
C ARG A 67 18.82 -0.64 11.33
N GLY A 68 18.96 -0.50 10.00
CA GLY A 68 18.80 -1.58 9.04
C GLY A 68 17.35 -2.12 8.93
N LEU A 69 16.35 -1.33 9.38
CA LEU A 69 14.94 -1.70 9.31
C LEU A 69 14.26 -1.27 8.02
N LEU A 70 14.80 -0.27 7.32
CA LEU A 70 14.37 0.14 6.00
C LEU A 70 15.57 0.11 5.04
N ARG A 71 15.38 -0.52 3.90
CA ARG A 71 16.26 -0.43 2.74
C ARG A 71 15.41 -0.30 1.49
N ALA A 72 15.97 0.26 0.43
CA ALA A 72 15.30 0.42 -0.85
C ALA A 72 16.02 -0.32 -1.96
N GLY A 73 15.29 -0.70 -3.01
CA GLY A 73 15.80 -1.33 -4.21
C GLY A 73 14.87 -1.14 -5.40
N THR A 74 15.32 -1.54 -6.59
CA THR A 74 14.50 -1.48 -7.82
C THR A 74 13.76 -2.80 -8.12
N CYS A 75 14.09 -3.88 -7.41
CA CYS A 75 13.51 -5.20 -7.61
C CYS A 75 12.70 -5.64 -6.40
N ILE A 76 11.58 -6.31 -6.64
CA ILE A 76 10.75 -6.88 -5.56
C ILE A 76 11.42 -8.15 -5.04
N GLU A 77 11.50 -8.26 -3.71
CA GLU A 77 11.98 -9.44 -3.02
C GLU A 77 10.84 -10.16 -2.28
N PRO A 78 10.97 -11.48 -2.01
CA PRO A 78 10.00 -12.21 -1.20
C PRO A 78 9.79 -11.55 0.18
N ALA A 79 8.53 -11.38 0.57
CA ALA A 79 8.10 -10.82 1.85
C ALA A 79 6.82 -11.53 2.32
N ASP A 80 6.38 -11.27 3.54
CA ASP A 80 5.10 -11.80 4.04
C ASP A 80 3.92 -10.88 3.68
N VAL A 81 4.19 -9.57 3.55
CA VAL A 81 3.19 -8.55 3.20
C VAL A 81 3.75 -7.65 2.08
N PHE A 82 2.94 -7.44 1.06
CA PHE A 82 3.22 -6.51 -0.03
C PHE A 82 2.21 -5.38 0.00
N VAL A 83 2.68 -4.14 0.10
CA VAL A 83 1.85 -2.93 0.06
C VAL A 83 2.11 -2.21 -1.25
N ILE A 84 1.08 -2.02 -2.07
CA ILE A 84 1.16 -1.33 -3.36
C ILE A 84 0.65 0.10 -3.18
N ALA A 85 1.57 1.06 -3.29
CA ALA A 85 1.34 2.49 -3.13
C ALA A 85 1.84 3.28 -4.36
N VAL A 86 1.56 2.76 -5.56
CA VAL A 86 1.97 3.36 -6.83
C VAL A 86 0.99 4.45 -7.28
N PRO A 87 1.41 5.38 -8.15
CA PRO A 87 0.51 6.41 -8.69
C PRO A 87 -0.68 5.82 -9.47
N THR A 88 -1.82 6.52 -9.41
CA THR A 88 -3.03 6.23 -10.22
C THR A 88 -3.49 7.52 -10.92
N PRO A 89 -2.71 8.02 -11.91
CA PRO A 89 -3.04 9.25 -12.62
C PRO A 89 -4.26 9.05 -13.53
N PHE A 90 -4.74 10.13 -14.12
CA PHE A 90 -5.69 10.04 -15.22
C PHE A 90 -4.99 9.86 -16.56
N HIS A 91 -5.64 9.13 -17.48
CA HIS A 91 -5.22 9.12 -18.86
C HIS A 91 -5.29 10.54 -19.46
N LYS A 92 -4.37 10.84 -20.38
CA LYS A 92 -4.34 12.14 -21.09
C LYS A 92 -5.33 12.16 -22.26
N ASP A 93 -6.50 11.55 -22.09
CA ASP A 93 -7.56 11.43 -23.09
C ASP A 93 -8.66 12.50 -22.97
N GLY A 94 -8.56 13.37 -21.98
CA GLY A 94 -9.56 14.41 -21.67
C GLY A 94 -10.82 13.90 -21.00
N GLN A 95 -10.95 12.58 -20.75
CA GLN A 95 -12.11 11.97 -20.11
C GLN A 95 -11.92 11.71 -18.61
N HIS A 96 -10.75 12.05 -18.07
CA HIS A 96 -10.37 11.78 -16.67
C HIS A 96 -10.50 10.32 -16.27
N THR A 97 -10.29 9.39 -17.21
CA THR A 97 -10.30 7.96 -16.94
C THR A 97 -9.07 7.58 -16.11
N PRO A 98 -9.23 6.91 -14.96
CA PRO A 98 -8.09 6.50 -14.14
C PRO A 98 -7.18 5.50 -14.86
N ASP A 99 -5.87 5.74 -14.83
CA ASP A 99 -4.86 4.82 -15.37
C ASP A 99 -4.43 3.82 -14.28
N LEU A 100 -4.90 2.59 -14.42
CA LEU A 100 -4.56 1.48 -13.52
C LEU A 100 -3.33 0.68 -13.96
N SER A 101 -2.67 1.08 -15.04
CA SER A 101 -1.53 0.35 -15.61
C SER A 101 -0.41 0.14 -14.58
N TYR A 102 -0.12 1.15 -13.74
CA TYR A 102 0.88 1.09 -12.68
C TYR A 102 0.51 0.06 -11.61
N VAL A 103 -0.75 0.03 -11.16
CA VAL A 103 -1.24 -0.95 -10.18
C VAL A 103 -1.14 -2.37 -10.73
N LEU A 104 -1.59 -2.57 -11.96
CA LEU A 104 -1.56 -3.89 -12.61
C LEU A 104 -0.12 -4.35 -12.92
N ALA A 105 0.78 -3.43 -13.28
CA ALA A 105 2.20 -3.74 -13.46
C ALA A 105 2.86 -4.13 -12.13
N ALA A 106 2.60 -3.37 -11.05
CA ALA A 106 3.08 -3.70 -9.71
C ALA A 106 2.56 -5.07 -9.26
N ALA A 107 1.27 -5.36 -9.47
CA ALA A 107 0.66 -6.65 -9.15
C ALA A 107 1.35 -7.83 -9.86
N ARG A 108 1.62 -7.71 -11.16
CA ARG A 108 2.33 -8.74 -11.94
C ARG A 108 3.76 -8.94 -11.44
N ASN A 109 4.44 -7.88 -11.01
CA ASN A 109 5.79 -7.97 -10.47
C ASN A 109 5.79 -8.59 -9.05
N VAL A 110 4.85 -8.19 -8.19
CA VAL A 110 4.63 -8.82 -6.87
C VAL A 110 4.35 -10.32 -7.03
N ALA A 111 3.54 -10.71 -8.02
CA ALA A 111 3.19 -12.10 -8.27
C ALA A 111 4.41 -13.02 -8.35
N LYS A 112 5.53 -12.54 -8.92
CA LYS A 112 6.77 -13.33 -9.07
C LYS A 112 7.42 -13.69 -7.72
N ALA A 113 7.18 -12.90 -6.67
CA ALA A 113 7.76 -13.07 -5.34
C ALA A 113 6.81 -13.75 -4.34
N LEU A 114 5.51 -13.92 -4.70
CA LEU A 114 4.49 -14.47 -3.81
C LEU A 114 4.70 -15.94 -3.48
N LYS A 115 4.41 -16.28 -2.24
CA LYS A 115 4.32 -17.64 -1.71
C LYS A 115 3.02 -17.84 -0.91
N PRO A 116 2.58 -19.09 -0.68
CA PRO A 116 1.45 -19.36 0.20
C PRO A 116 1.65 -18.73 1.59
N GLY A 117 0.61 -18.08 2.08
CA GLY A 117 0.61 -17.36 3.36
C GLY A 117 0.69 -15.84 3.22
N ASP A 118 1.17 -15.32 2.10
CA ASP A 118 1.40 -13.89 1.90
C ASP A 118 0.10 -13.07 1.82
N THR A 119 0.28 -11.77 2.00
CA THR A 119 -0.82 -10.79 1.92
C THR A 119 -0.41 -9.67 0.97
N VAL A 120 -1.28 -9.34 0.01
CA VAL A 120 -1.12 -8.19 -0.91
C VAL A 120 -2.18 -7.15 -0.56
N ILE A 121 -1.75 -5.91 -0.33
CA ILE A 121 -2.60 -4.80 0.06
C ILE A 121 -2.43 -3.66 -0.95
N LEU A 122 -3.53 -3.18 -1.50
CA LEU A 122 -3.55 -1.97 -2.32
C LEU A 122 -3.84 -0.77 -1.40
N GLU A 123 -2.95 0.22 -1.37
CA GLU A 123 -3.15 1.51 -0.67
C GLU A 123 -3.46 2.66 -1.64
N SER A 124 -3.08 2.53 -2.93
CA SER A 124 -3.34 3.57 -3.92
C SER A 124 -4.82 3.90 -4.04
N THR A 125 -5.17 5.19 -4.12
CA THR A 125 -6.55 5.62 -4.41
C THR A 125 -6.99 5.05 -5.75
N SER A 126 -8.08 4.31 -5.77
CA SER A 126 -8.46 3.52 -6.93
C SER A 126 -9.99 3.50 -7.14
N PRO A 127 -10.48 3.36 -8.38
CA PRO A 127 -11.88 3.07 -8.66
C PRO A 127 -12.35 1.77 -8.01
N VAL A 128 -13.66 1.69 -7.77
CA VAL A 128 -14.29 0.47 -7.23
C VAL A 128 -14.07 -0.72 -8.16
N GLY A 129 -13.58 -1.84 -7.59
CA GLY A 129 -13.24 -3.06 -8.31
C GLY A 129 -11.78 -3.19 -8.71
N THR A 130 -10.93 -2.21 -8.41
CA THR A 130 -9.49 -2.27 -8.73
C THR A 130 -8.77 -3.38 -7.96
N THR A 131 -9.13 -3.60 -6.70
CA THR A 131 -8.55 -4.69 -5.88
C THR A 131 -8.84 -6.06 -6.47
N GLU A 132 -10.02 -6.25 -7.04
CA GLU A 132 -10.38 -7.49 -7.75
C GLU A 132 -9.58 -7.63 -9.05
N GLN A 133 -9.43 -6.55 -9.82
CA GLN A 133 -8.59 -6.56 -11.03
C GLN A 133 -7.11 -6.86 -10.70
N MET A 134 -6.60 -6.31 -9.60
CA MET A 134 -5.27 -6.61 -9.09
C MET A 134 -5.13 -8.10 -8.75
N ARG A 135 -6.11 -8.68 -8.03
CA ARG A 135 -6.17 -10.13 -7.76
C ARG A 135 -6.15 -10.95 -9.05
N ASP A 136 -6.94 -10.56 -10.05
CA ASP A 136 -7.05 -11.28 -11.33
C ASP A 136 -5.74 -11.20 -12.12
N ALA A 137 -5.03 -10.06 -12.08
CA ALA A 137 -3.72 -9.92 -12.67
C ALA A 137 -2.67 -10.83 -11.99
N ILE A 138 -2.75 -11.00 -10.67
CA ILE A 138 -1.90 -11.94 -9.92
C ILE A 138 -2.27 -13.37 -10.29
N ALA A 139 -3.56 -13.72 -10.35
CA ALA A 139 -4.04 -15.05 -10.75
C ALA A 139 -3.54 -15.46 -12.12
N ALA A 140 -3.60 -14.55 -13.10
CA ALA A 140 -3.10 -14.81 -14.45
C ALA A 140 -1.58 -15.05 -14.48
N ALA A 141 -0.82 -14.38 -13.62
CA ALA A 141 0.63 -14.54 -13.52
C ALA A 141 1.06 -15.77 -12.68
N ARG A 142 0.18 -16.24 -11.77
CA ARG A 142 0.45 -17.34 -10.82
C ARG A 142 -0.73 -18.32 -10.76
N PRO A 143 -0.99 -19.09 -11.83
CA PRO A 143 -2.07 -20.08 -11.87
C PRO A 143 -1.89 -21.25 -10.88
N ASP A 144 -0.70 -21.38 -10.31
CA ASP A 144 -0.35 -22.34 -9.27
C ASP A 144 -0.88 -21.95 -7.88
N LEU A 145 -1.22 -20.66 -7.65
CA LEU A 145 -1.74 -20.16 -6.38
C LEU A 145 -3.27 -20.08 -6.38
N ARG A 146 -3.87 -20.55 -5.31
CA ARG A 146 -5.32 -20.41 -5.09
C ARG A 146 -5.66 -18.99 -4.65
N MET A 147 -6.36 -18.25 -5.50
CA MET A 147 -6.72 -16.86 -5.26
C MET A 147 -7.99 -16.72 -4.45
N PRO A 148 -8.07 -15.70 -3.55
CA PRO A 148 -9.28 -15.44 -2.78
C PRO A 148 -10.45 -15.05 -3.70
N GLY A 149 -11.61 -15.68 -3.47
CA GLY A 149 -12.83 -15.43 -4.26
C GLY A 149 -12.87 -16.08 -5.64
N LEU A 150 -11.80 -16.81 -6.05
CA LEU A 150 -11.74 -17.57 -7.30
C LEU A 150 -11.57 -19.07 -7.08
N CYS A 151 -11.33 -19.51 -5.85
CA CYS A 151 -11.13 -20.93 -5.53
C CYS A 151 -12.15 -21.40 -4.49
N GLU A 152 -12.46 -22.69 -4.53
CA GLU A 152 -13.12 -23.37 -3.42
C GLU A 152 -12.12 -23.62 -2.28
N GLY A 153 -12.60 -23.47 -1.03
CA GLY A 153 -11.79 -23.69 0.17
C GLY A 153 -10.88 -22.53 0.55
N THR A 154 -9.73 -22.84 1.16
CA THR A 154 -8.81 -21.84 1.70
C THR A 154 -7.87 -21.32 0.63
N PRO A 155 -7.87 -20.00 0.32
CA PRO A 155 -6.93 -19.41 -0.61
C PRO A 155 -5.51 -19.42 -0.04
N ASP A 156 -4.51 -19.48 -0.93
CA ASP A 156 -3.10 -19.50 -0.55
C ASP A 156 -2.62 -18.12 -0.11
N ILE A 157 -3.14 -17.04 -0.68
CA ILE A 157 -2.79 -15.67 -0.33
C ILE A 157 -4.00 -14.88 0.16
N ALA A 158 -3.77 -13.69 0.71
CA ALA A 158 -4.81 -12.72 0.99
C ALA A 158 -4.64 -11.48 0.09
N VAL A 159 -5.75 -10.90 -0.34
CA VAL A 159 -5.78 -9.67 -1.13
C VAL A 159 -6.76 -8.69 -0.49
N ALA A 160 -6.30 -7.47 -0.22
CA ALA A 160 -7.07 -6.46 0.49
C ALA A 160 -6.81 -5.05 -0.06
N TYR A 161 -7.69 -4.14 0.31
CA TYR A 161 -7.58 -2.72 0.09
C TYR A 161 -7.57 -1.99 1.43
N CYS A 162 -6.68 -1.03 1.61
CA CYS A 162 -6.70 -0.16 2.77
C CYS A 162 -6.19 1.22 2.36
N PRO A 163 -7.07 2.15 1.97
CA PRO A 163 -6.66 3.48 1.54
C PRO A 163 -6.05 4.27 2.70
N GLU A 164 -5.08 5.10 2.38
CA GLU A 164 -4.60 6.11 3.31
C GLU A 164 -5.58 7.30 3.36
N ARG A 165 -5.58 8.03 4.49
CA ARG A 165 -6.48 9.15 4.78
C ARG A 165 -5.69 10.26 5.47
N VAL A 166 -4.63 10.74 4.80
CA VAL A 166 -3.68 11.70 5.37
C VAL A 166 -3.69 13.03 4.63
N LEU A 167 -3.30 14.08 5.35
CA LEU A 167 -3.11 15.41 4.82
C LEU A 167 -1.61 15.73 4.76
N PRO A 168 -1.14 16.41 3.70
CA PRO A 168 0.23 16.91 3.63
C PRO A 168 0.60 17.73 4.86
N GLY A 169 1.81 17.52 5.38
CA GLY A 169 2.30 18.18 6.59
C GLY A 169 1.93 17.47 7.90
N ARG A 170 1.08 16.42 7.86
CA ARG A 170 0.68 15.63 9.03
C ARG A 170 0.66 14.12 8.76
N ILE A 171 1.32 13.70 7.69
CA ILE A 171 1.23 12.31 7.20
C ILE A 171 1.65 11.32 8.29
N LEU A 172 2.76 11.54 8.97
CA LEU A 172 3.28 10.59 9.97
C LEU A 172 2.35 10.43 11.17
N GLU A 173 1.77 11.51 11.65
CA GLU A 173 0.79 11.48 12.74
C GLU A 173 -0.47 10.74 12.31
N GLU A 174 -0.99 11.10 11.15
CA GLU A 174 -2.27 10.60 10.64
C GLU A 174 -2.19 9.13 10.16
N LEU A 175 -1.05 8.68 9.62
CA LEU A 175 -0.83 7.27 9.30
C LEU A 175 -0.98 6.35 10.52
N ILE A 176 -0.71 6.86 11.70
CA ILE A 176 -0.76 6.09 12.95
C ILE A 176 -2.10 6.26 13.65
N ASN A 177 -2.65 7.46 13.67
CA ASN A 177 -3.77 7.78 14.56
C ASN A 177 -5.13 7.80 13.85
N ASN A 178 -5.17 7.96 12.51
CA ASN A 178 -6.43 7.95 11.79
C ASN A 178 -7.07 6.56 11.75
N ASP A 179 -8.38 6.55 11.80
CA ASP A 179 -9.18 5.35 11.59
C ASP A 179 -8.96 4.77 10.18
N ARG A 180 -9.02 3.46 10.05
CA ARG A 180 -8.81 2.76 8.79
C ARG A 180 -10.04 1.97 8.37
N SER A 181 -10.39 2.07 7.09
CA SER A 181 -11.33 1.16 6.42
C SER A 181 -10.53 0.07 5.71
N ILE A 182 -10.63 -1.17 6.16
CA ILE A 182 -9.86 -2.29 5.64
C ILE A 182 -10.79 -3.24 4.91
N GLY A 183 -10.72 -3.22 3.57
CA GLY A 183 -11.53 -4.04 2.70
C GLY A 183 -10.81 -5.31 2.26
N GLY A 184 -11.41 -6.46 2.42
CA GLY A 184 -10.88 -7.72 1.90
C GLY A 184 -11.66 -8.23 0.70
N VAL A 185 -10.99 -8.89 -0.25
CA VAL A 185 -11.69 -9.66 -1.30
C VAL A 185 -12.56 -10.77 -0.67
N THR A 186 -12.14 -11.26 0.49
CA THR A 186 -12.92 -12.13 1.37
C THR A 186 -12.78 -11.67 2.82
N PRO A 187 -13.69 -12.08 3.74
CA PRO A 187 -13.55 -11.74 5.16
C PRO A 187 -12.22 -12.21 5.77
N ARG A 188 -11.64 -13.30 5.28
CA ARG A 188 -10.31 -13.77 5.71
C ARG A 188 -9.21 -12.78 5.29
N CYS A 189 -9.31 -12.23 4.08
CA CYS A 189 -8.36 -11.23 3.59
C CYS A 189 -8.41 -9.96 4.45
N ALA A 190 -9.61 -9.45 4.77
CA ALA A 190 -9.76 -8.31 5.67
C ALA A 190 -9.15 -8.56 7.05
N ARG A 191 -9.36 -9.75 7.65
CA ARG A 191 -8.76 -10.10 8.94
C ARG A 191 -7.23 -10.16 8.90
N LYS A 192 -6.63 -10.69 7.81
CA LYS A 192 -5.17 -10.71 7.65
C LYS A 192 -4.59 -9.30 7.54
N ALA A 193 -5.21 -8.46 6.72
CA ALA A 193 -4.80 -7.06 6.60
C ALA A 193 -5.00 -6.30 7.92
N LEU A 194 -6.11 -6.51 8.64
CA LEU A 194 -6.34 -5.94 9.97
C LEU A 194 -5.23 -6.32 10.95
N ALA A 195 -4.83 -7.60 10.99
CA ALA A 195 -3.75 -8.06 11.87
C ALA A 195 -2.41 -7.38 11.57
N PHE A 196 -2.14 -7.06 10.30
CA PHE A 196 -0.97 -6.29 9.88
C PHE A 196 -1.06 -4.84 10.35
N TYR A 197 -2.14 -4.11 10.05
CA TYR A 197 -2.27 -2.69 10.40
C TYR A 197 -2.28 -2.46 11.92
N LYS A 198 -2.89 -3.34 12.71
CA LYS A 198 -2.87 -3.26 14.18
C LYS A 198 -1.48 -3.27 14.82
N ARG A 199 -0.44 -3.59 14.07
CA ARG A 199 0.94 -3.54 14.57
C ARG A 199 1.47 -2.10 14.70
N PHE A 200 0.90 -1.15 13.97
CA PHE A 200 1.39 0.24 13.95
C PHE A 200 0.29 1.30 13.93
N VAL A 201 -0.94 0.97 13.57
CA VAL A 201 -2.09 1.88 13.59
C VAL A 201 -2.74 1.87 14.97
N ARG A 202 -2.98 3.04 15.53
CA ARG A 202 -3.66 3.25 16.82
C ARG A 202 -5.13 3.61 16.64
N GLY A 203 -5.50 4.17 15.49
CA GLY A 203 -6.88 4.48 15.15
C GLY A 203 -7.76 3.23 15.05
N THR A 204 -9.07 3.44 15.01
CA THR A 204 -10.04 2.37 14.85
C THR A 204 -9.90 1.74 13.45
N CYS A 205 -9.76 0.42 13.39
CA CYS A 205 -9.72 -0.30 12.13
C CYS A 205 -11.04 -1.05 11.93
N VAL A 206 -11.83 -0.61 10.96
CA VAL A 206 -13.10 -1.23 10.57
C VAL A 206 -12.87 -2.15 9.38
N THR A 207 -13.35 -3.40 9.46
CA THR A 207 -13.25 -4.35 8.35
C THR A 207 -14.52 -4.37 7.52
N THR A 208 -14.36 -4.42 6.20
CA THR A 208 -15.44 -4.50 5.20
C THR A 208 -14.98 -5.31 3.98
N ASP A 209 -15.76 -5.34 2.91
CA ASP A 209 -15.32 -5.85 1.61
C ASP A 209 -14.48 -4.80 0.86
N ALA A 210 -13.72 -5.26 -0.15
CA ALA A 210 -12.80 -4.41 -0.89
C ALA A 210 -13.51 -3.25 -1.60
N ARG A 211 -14.66 -3.52 -2.25
CA ARG A 211 -15.43 -2.52 -3.01
C ARG A 211 -15.97 -1.41 -2.11
N SER A 212 -16.46 -1.77 -0.92
CA SER A 212 -16.93 -0.80 0.08
C SER A 212 -15.79 0.09 0.58
N ALA A 213 -14.62 -0.46 0.83
CA ALA A 213 -13.45 0.32 1.24
C ALA A 213 -12.94 1.26 0.14
N GLU A 214 -12.94 0.80 -1.12
CA GLU A 214 -12.62 1.64 -2.29
C GLU A 214 -13.62 2.80 -2.43
N MET A 215 -14.93 2.51 -2.34
CA MET A 215 -15.99 3.53 -2.40
C MET A 215 -15.85 4.54 -1.27
N THR A 216 -15.54 4.11 -0.04
CA THR A 216 -15.34 5.01 1.11
C THR A 216 -14.31 6.07 0.80
N LYS A 217 -13.14 5.69 0.25
CA LYS A 217 -12.08 6.65 -0.12
C LYS A 217 -12.55 7.66 -1.16
N LEU A 218 -13.27 7.22 -2.17
CA LEU A 218 -13.75 8.09 -3.25
C LEU A 218 -14.79 9.07 -2.74
N VAL A 219 -15.74 8.61 -1.93
CA VAL A 219 -16.79 9.47 -1.33
C VAL A 219 -16.19 10.51 -0.41
N GLU A 220 -15.21 10.15 0.43
CA GLU A 220 -14.52 11.11 1.30
C GLU A 220 -13.77 12.19 0.51
N ASN A 221 -13.09 11.82 -0.55
CA ASN A 221 -12.41 12.78 -1.42
C ASN A 221 -13.41 13.70 -2.11
N ALA A 222 -14.50 13.16 -2.70
CA ALA A 222 -15.54 13.94 -3.36
C ALA A 222 -16.25 14.89 -2.36
N TYR A 223 -16.57 14.43 -1.17
CA TYR A 223 -17.16 15.26 -0.11
C TYR A 223 -16.26 16.43 0.24
N ARG A 224 -14.96 16.19 0.43
CA ARG A 224 -13.97 17.23 0.72
C ARG A 224 -13.89 18.25 -0.40
N ASP A 225 -13.80 17.80 -1.65
CA ASP A 225 -13.70 18.65 -2.83
C ASP A 225 -14.91 19.58 -2.97
N VAL A 226 -16.13 19.03 -2.84
CA VAL A 226 -17.38 19.82 -2.86
C VAL A 226 -17.41 20.87 -1.78
N ASN A 227 -16.99 20.55 -0.53
CA ASN A 227 -16.98 21.52 0.57
C ASN A 227 -15.93 22.62 0.35
N ILE A 228 -14.75 22.29 -0.21
CA ILE A 228 -13.73 23.29 -0.55
C ILE A 228 -14.25 24.20 -1.68
N ALA A 229 -14.83 23.62 -2.74
CA ALA A 229 -15.41 24.40 -3.83
C ALA A 229 -16.51 25.34 -3.32
N PHE A 230 -17.41 24.86 -2.49
CA PHE A 230 -18.47 25.68 -1.88
C PHE A 230 -17.88 26.84 -1.04
N ALA A 231 -16.87 26.55 -0.22
CA ALA A 231 -16.22 27.60 0.60
C ALA A 231 -15.51 28.67 -0.26
N ASN A 232 -14.99 28.29 -1.43
CA ASN A 232 -14.35 29.24 -2.34
C ASN A 232 -15.33 30.14 -3.10
N GLU A 233 -16.62 29.76 -3.18
CA GLU A 233 -17.68 30.57 -3.80
C GLU A 233 -18.31 31.59 -2.83
N LEU A 234 -18.04 31.51 -1.53
CA LEU A 234 -18.52 32.45 -0.49
C LEU A 234 -17.54 33.59 -0.26
#